data_099dc30352dd088aff845bd76f8613cd
#
_entry.id   099dc30352dd088aff845bd76f8613cd
#
_cell.length_a   1.000
_cell.length_b   1.000
_cell.length_c   1.000
_cell.angle_alpha   90.00
_cell.angle_beta   90.00
_cell.angle_gamma   90.00
#
_symmetry.space_group_name_H-M   'P 1'
#
loop_
_entity.id
_entity.type
_entity.pdbx_description
1 polymer ?
#
loop_
_entity_poly.entity_id
_entity_poly.type
_entity_poly.pdbx_seq_one_letter_code
_entity_poly.pdbx_strand_id
1 'polypeptide(L)'
;MVLDSGLAVGTRPTVDAPPELAGWAGAASAVHACQQMAFPMTLRLHVAAHDVIAIDFASNAFEWSVSLDDFPQAPETVLVETRPGSLDAPAIELPGRSLDPLLWSIGLHAFGDEPAPWLVPGHRYRLRRWPSLSEVPVNLDQVRMIAMLGNAFATADELAAAAQTPPLDARRLVNALAVMGILRRSAGAPAFEAAGPHRRPTASGTTGLFNRLRERWGR
;
A
#
# COMPACT_ATOMS: atom_id res chain seq x y z
N MET A 1 2.57 52.75 45.11
CA MET A 1 2.00 51.42 45.26
C MET A 1 1.78 50.87 43.85
N VAL A 2 2.80 50.17 43.36
CA VAL A 2 2.84 49.68 41.96
C VAL A 2 2.56 48.21 42.04
N LEU A 3 1.46 47.73 41.45
CA LEU A 3 1.08 46.32 41.35
C LEU A 3 1.79 45.72 40.12
N ASP A 4 2.77 44.89 40.39
CA ASP A 4 3.49 44.10 39.40
C ASP A 4 2.63 42.90 39.04
N SER A 5 2.05 42.90 37.83
CA SER A 5 1.27 41.78 37.31
C SER A 5 2.19 40.85 36.50
N GLY A 6 2.80 39.91 37.20
CA GLY A 6 3.56 38.82 36.58
C GLY A 6 2.68 37.96 35.72
N LEU A 7 2.77 38.10 34.42
CA LEU A 7 2.22 37.18 33.42
C LEU A 7 3.02 35.89 33.45
N ALA A 8 2.42 34.82 34.03
CA ALA A 8 2.93 33.50 33.90
C ALA A 8 2.92 33.05 32.45
N VAL A 9 4.12 32.91 31.88
CA VAL A 9 4.34 32.30 30.57
C VAL A 9 3.97 30.81 30.70
N GLY A 10 2.78 30.47 30.20
CA GLY A 10 2.33 29.08 30.13
C GLY A 10 3.29 28.26 29.30
N THR A 11 3.96 27.31 29.94
CA THR A 11 4.77 26.27 29.28
C THR A 11 3.86 25.50 28.32
N ARG A 12 4.08 25.67 27.01
CA ARG A 12 3.42 24.82 26.01
C ARG A 12 3.79 23.37 26.33
N PRO A 13 2.82 22.44 26.35
CA PRO A 13 3.16 21.02 26.47
C PRO A 13 4.01 20.65 25.26
N THR A 14 5.22 20.16 25.54
CA THR A 14 6.05 19.49 24.53
C THR A 14 5.28 18.24 24.13
N VAL A 15 4.71 18.26 22.93
CA VAL A 15 4.20 17.02 22.33
C VAL A 15 5.40 16.11 22.19
N ASP A 16 5.44 15.03 22.96
CA ASP A 16 6.44 13.99 22.81
C ASP A 16 6.47 13.62 21.33
N ALA A 17 7.60 13.86 20.68
CA ALA A 17 7.81 13.44 19.32
C ALA A 17 7.61 11.91 19.29
N PRO A 18 6.80 11.37 18.36
CA PRO A 18 6.66 9.93 18.25
C PRO A 18 8.04 9.30 18.07
N PRO A 19 8.27 8.09 18.59
CA PRO A 19 9.57 7.45 18.50
C PRO A 19 10.03 7.50 17.05
N GLU A 20 11.24 7.99 16.80
CA GLU A 20 11.84 8.08 15.48
C GLU A 20 11.84 6.67 14.87
N LEU A 21 10.83 6.40 14.04
CA LEU A 21 10.79 5.18 13.27
C LEU A 21 11.88 5.30 12.19
N ALA A 22 12.93 4.49 12.34
CA ALA A 22 14.06 4.50 11.41
C ALA A 22 13.61 4.10 10.00
N GLY A 23 14.27 4.64 9.00
CA GLY A 23 14.08 4.27 7.60
C GLY A 23 12.67 4.53 7.07
N TRP A 24 12.14 3.60 6.29
CA TRP A 24 10.84 3.73 5.63
C TRP A 24 9.63 3.59 6.55
N ALA A 25 9.78 3.06 7.77
CA ALA A 25 8.64 2.83 8.67
C ALA A 25 7.94 4.15 9.07
N GLY A 26 8.71 5.21 9.31
CA GLY A 26 8.20 6.55 9.58
C GLY A 26 7.43 7.12 8.39
N ALA A 27 7.99 7.02 7.19
CA ALA A 27 7.36 7.46 5.95
C ALA A 27 6.05 6.69 5.68
N ALA A 28 6.04 5.36 5.83
CA ALA A 28 4.85 4.52 5.66
C ALA A 28 3.75 4.89 6.66
N SER A 29 4.11 5.18 7.92
CA SER A 29 3.16 5.62 8.95
C SER A 29 2.56 6.98 8.63
N ALA A 30 3.36 7.92 8.14
CA ALA A 30 2.89 9.24 7.71
C ALA A 30 1.99 9.15 6.48
N VAL A 31 2.34 8.32 5.49
CA VAL A 31 1.47 8.01 4.33
C VAL A 31 0.13 7.51 4.81
N HIS A 32 0.13 6.50 5.69
CA HIS A 32 -1.12 5.95 6.24
C HIS A 32 -1.95 7.02 6.96
N ALA A 33 -1.33 7.87 7.80
CA ALA A 33 -2.01 8.96 8.48
C ALA A 33 -2.61 9.96 7.49
N CYS A 34 -1.86 10.38 6.46
CA CYS A 34 -2.36 11.29 5.42
C CYS A 34 -3.56 10.71 4.67
N GLN A 35 -3.56 9.41 4.37
CA GLN A 35 -4.68 8.73 3.70
C GLN A 35 -5.96 8.66 4.56
N GLN A 36 -5.85 8.81 5.90
CA GLN A 36 -7.01 8.85 6.81
C GLN A 36 -7.57 10.26 7.02
N MET A 37 -6.89 11.30 6.53
CA MET A 37 -7.37 12.67 6.66
C MET A 37 -8.59 12.94 5.78
N ALA A 38 -9.51 13.78 6.27
CA ALA A 38 -10.71 14.16 5.53
C ALA A 38 -10.46 15.20 4.42
N PHE A 39 -9.26 15.75 4.37
CA PHE A 39 -8.83 16.76 3.40
C PHE A 39 -7.51 16.31 2.74
N PRO A 40 -7.22 16.78 1.53
CA PRO A 40 -6.02 16.40 0.83
C PRO A 40 -4.77 16.85 1.60
N MET A 41 -3.76 16.00 1.61
CA MET A 41 -2.46 16.25 2.22
C MET A 41 -1.36 16.20 1.16
N THR A 42 -0.26 16.86 1.46
CA THR A 42 1.01 16.71 0.76
C THR A 42 2.06 16.21 1.72
N LEU A 43 2.99 15.42 1.21
CA LEU A 43 4.05 14.81 1.98
C LEU A 43 5.38 15.06 1.28
N ARG A 44 6.41 15.44 2.03
CA ARG A 44 7.78 15.51 1.55
C ARG A 44 8.64 14.54 2.35
N LEU A 45 9.34 13.67 1.64
CA LEU A 45 10.26 12.70 2.24
C LEU A 45 11.68 13.10 1.88
N HIS A 46 12.48 13.42 2.89
CA HIS A 46 13.90 13.71 2.75
C HIS A 46 14.67 12.44 3.05
N VAL A 47 15.17 11.80 2.01
CA VAL A 47 15.96 10.57 2.11
C VAL A 47 17.44 10.95 2.05
N ALA A 48 18.24 10.50 3.02
CA ALA A 48 19.66 10.81 3.04
C ALA A 48 20.35 10.46 1.70
N ALA A 49 21.18 11.38 1.20
CA ALA A 49 21.90 11.27 -0.07
C ALA A 49 21.02 11.22 -1.36
N HIS A 50 19.72 11.49 -1.25
CA HIS A 50 18.80 11.57 -2.39
C HIS A 50 18.02 12.87 -2.41
N ASP A 51 17.46 13.21 -3.56
CA ASP A 51 16.54 14.34 -3.70
C ASP A 51 15.24 14.08 -2.94
N VAL A 52 14.53 15.17 -2.65
CA VAL A 52 13.25 15.09 -1.93
C VAL A 52 12.20 14.41 -2.79
N ILE A 53 11.48 13.45 -2.21
CA ILE A 53 10.28 12.89 -2.80
C ILE A 53 9.11 13.77 -2.39
N ALA A 54 8.43 14.38 -3.35
CA ALA A 54 7.20 15.13 -3.12
C ALA A 54 5.99 14.26 -3.49
N ILE A 55 5.02 14.15 -2.58
CA ILE A 55 3.80 13.37 -2.75
C ILE A 55 2.60 14.30 -2.62
N ASP A 56 1.70 14.21 -3.58
CA ASP A 56 0.41 14.89 -3.56
C ASP A 56 -0.73 13.87 -3.59
N PHE A 57 -1.42 13.72 -2.47
CA PHE A 57 -2.53 12.78 -2.36
C PHE A 57 -3.79 13.25 -3.09
N ALA A 58 -3.93 14.56 -3.39
CA ALA A 58 -5.06 15.09 -4.17
C ALA A 58 -5.00 14.64 -5.62
N SER A 59 -3.82 14.69 -6.23
CA SER A 59 -3.58 14.25 -7.60
C SER A 59 -3.24 12.76 -7.72
N ASN A 60 -3.05 12.07 -6.58
CA ASN A 60 -2.56 10.68 -6.50
C ASN A 60 -1.24 10.49 -7.27
N ALA A 61 -0.33 11.44 -7.11
CA ALA A 61 0.91 11.49 -7.85
C ALA A 61 2.11 11.86 -6.95
N PHE A 62 3.31 11.56 -7.44
CA PHE A 62 4.55 11.98 -6.81
C PHE A 62 5.54 12.53 -7.84
N GLU A 63 6.51 13.28 -7.33
CA GLU A 63 7.66 13.78 -8.06
C GLU A 63 8.94 13.35 -7.35
N TRP A 64 9.87 12.80 -8.09
CA TRP A 64 11.20 12.41 -7.64
C TRP A 64 12.11 12.28 -8.85
N SER A 65 13.33 12.83 -8.77
CA SER A 65 14.31 12.82 -9.86
C SER A 65 14.93 11.44 -10.11
N VAL A 66 14.85 10.53 -9.12
CA VAL A 66 15.46 9.21 -9.16
C VAL A 66 14.48 8.18 -9.71
N SER A 67 15.01 7.19 -10.47
CA SER A 67 14.23 6.04 -10.89
C SER A 67 13.82 5.17 -9.72
N LEU A 68 12.65 4.53 -9.78
CA LEU A 68 12.26 3.53 -8.79
C LEU A 68 13.08 2.24 -8.86
N ASP A 69 13.81 2.00 -9.95
CA ASP A 69 14.79 0.92 -10.03
C ASP A 69 15.97 1.13 -9.08
N ASP A 70 16.27 2.41 -8.78
CA ASP A 70 17.34 2.82 -7.85
C ASP A 70 16.78 3.14 -6.44
N PHE A 71 15.57 2.64 -6.11
CA PHE A 71 14.93 2.90 -4.83
C PHE A 71 15.79 2.41 -3.65
N PRO A 72 16.14 3.27 -2.68
CA PRO A 72 16.96 2.90 -1.53
C PRO A 72 16.17 1.98 -0.60
N GLN A 73 16.55 0.70 -0.55
CA GLN A 73 15.79 -0.31 0.19
C GLN A 73 15.86 -0.14 1.72
N ALA A 74 16.98 0.36 2.24
CA ALA A 74 17.23 0.49 3.68
C ALA A 74 17.93 1.81 4.00
N PRO A 75 17.28 2.97 3.85
CA PRO A 75 17.87 4.25 4.24
C PRO A 75 17.98 4.32 5.76
N GLU A 76 19.08 4.90 6.27
CA GLU A 76 19.25 5.10 7.71
C GLU A 76 18.22 6.05 8.28
N THR A 77 17.90 7.11 7.57
CA THR A 77 16.96 8.14 8.01
C THR A 77 16.07 8.62 6.85
N VAL A 78 14.80 8.74 7.12
CA VAL A 78 13.82 9.41 6.25
C VAL A 78 13.09 10.45 7.10
N LEU A 79 13.36 11.74 6.83
CA LEU A 79 12.63 12.82 7.47
C LEU A 79 11.33 13.07 6.73
N VAL A 80 10.27 13.32 7.48
CA VAL A 80 8.92 13.44 6.94
C VAL A 80 8.35 14.82 7.25
N GLU A 81 7.96 15.56 6.23
CA GLU A 81 7.20 16.79 6.35
C GLU A 81 5.80 16.61 5.79
N THR A 82 4.77 17.00 6.56
CA THR A 82 3.37 16.96 6.12
C THR A 82 2.81 18.37 6.03
N ARG A 83 2.00 18.64 5.00
CA ARG A 83 1.29 19.91 4.84
C ARG A 83 -0.13 19.67 4.32
N PRO A 84 -1.10 20.54 4.66
CA PRO A 84 -2.37 20.53 3.96
C PRO A 84 -2.15 20.75 2.47
N GLY A 85 -2.80 19.94 1.63
CA GLY A 85 -2.79 20.09 0.19
C GLY A 85 -3.90 21.04 -0.28
N SER A 86 -3.85 21.41 -1.55
CA SER A 86 -4.88 22.18 -2.21
C SER A 86 -5.28 21.49 -3.52
N LEU A 87 -6.57 21.42 -3.80
CA LEU A 87 -7.07 20.92 -5.08
C LEU A 87 -6.78 21.89 -6.23
N ASP A 88 -6.69 23.19 -5.93
CA ASP A 88 -6.48 24.26 -6.92
C ASP A 88 -5.00 24.56 -7.18
N ALA A 89 -4.12 24.11 -6.27
CA ALA A 89 -2.67 24.34 -6.36
C ALA A 89 -1.93 23.05 -5.97
N PRO A 90 -1.71 22.14 -6.93
CA PRO A 90 -0.98 20.89 -6.67
C PRO A 90 0.44 21.18 -6.19
N ALA A 91 0.93 20.32 -5.29
CA ALA A 91 2.25 20.48 -4.68
C ALA A 91 3.39 20.00 -5.59
N ILE A 92 3.05 19.40 -6.72
CA ILE A 92 3.97 18.85 -7.71
C ILE A 92 3.62 19.35 -9.11
N GLU A 93 4.55 19.29 -10.04
CA GLU A 93 4.27 19.56 -11.45
C GLU A 93 3.48 18.38 -12.05
N LEU A 94 2.30 18.70 -12.59
CA LEU A 94 1.44 17.68 -13.20
C LEU A 94 1.82 17.41 -14.67
N PRO A 95 1.70 16.14 -15.13
CA PRO A 95 0.89 15.06 -14.53
C PRO A 95 1.55 14.29 -13.38
N GLY A 96 2.82 14.46 -13.07
CA GLY A 96 3.52 13.67 -12.06
C GLY A 96 3.56 12.16 -12.39
N ARG A 97 4.24 11.38 -11.54
CA ARG A 97 4.28 9.91 -11.64
C ARG A 97 3.18 9.31 -10.76
N SER A 98 2.60 8.18 -11.18
CA SER A 98 1.60 7.45 -10.39
C SER A 98 2.11 7.09 -9.00
N LEU A 99 1.30 7.34 -7.97
CA LEU A 99 1.71 7.12 -6.57
C LEU A 99 1.84 5.63 -6.19
N ASP A 100 1.08 4.75 -6.81
CA ASP A 100 1.06 3.31 -6.48
C ASP A 100 2.45 2.66 -6.47
N PRO A 101 3.34 2.83 -7.48
CA PRO A 101 4.66 2.23 -7.51
C PRO A 101 5.57 2.71 -6.36
N LEU A 102 5.51 3.98 -6.00
CA LEU A 102 6.27 4.52 -4.87
C LEU A 102 5.78 3.92 -3.54
N LEU A 103 4.48 3.90 -3.30
CA LEU A 103 3.91 3.34 -2.07
C LEU A 103 4.15 1.84 -1.94
N TRP A 104 4.16 1.12 -3.06
CA TRP A 104 4.56 -0.28 -3.13
C TRP A 104 5.99 -0.45 -2.64
N SER A 105 6.93 0.32 -3.19
CA SER A 105 8.35 0.24 -2.83
C SER A 105 8.57 0.60 -1.35
N ILE A 106 7.96 1.68 -0.86
CA ILE A 106 8.01 2.04 0.57
C ILE A 106 7.49 0.87 1.42
N GLY A 107 6.32 0.33 1.11
CA GLY A 107 5.68 -0.69 1.93
C GLY A 107 6.39 -2.03 1.96
N LEU A 108 7.08 -2.42 0.88
CA LEU A 108 7.91 -3.63 0.85
C LEU A 108 9.10 -3.56 1.81
N HIS A 109 9.60 -2.35 2.08
CA HIS A 109 10.83 -2.14 2.85
C HIS A 109 10.61 -1.51 4.23
N ALA A 110 9.39 -1.05 4.55
CA ALA A 110 9.11 -0.26 5.74
C ALA A 110 9.22 -1.04 7.05
N PHE A 111 8.75 -2.27 7.12
CA PHE A 111 8.52 -2.95 8.39
C PHE A 111 9.31 -4.25 8.55
N GLY A 112 10.22 -4.58 7.62
CA GLY A 112 11.00 -5.81 7.69
C GLY A 112 10.10 -7.04 7.79
N ASP A 113 10.23 -7.77 8.91
CA ASP A 113 9.48 -9.00 9.18
C ASP A 113 8.16 -8.73 9.94
N GLU A 114 7.97 -7.52 10.45
CA GLU A 114 6.80 -7.16 11.24
C GLU A 114 5.63 -6.70 10.36
N PRO A 115 4.39 -6.93 10.78
CA PRO A 115 3.24 -6.34 10.11
C PRO A 115 3.19 -4.83 10.35
N ALA A 116 2.66 -4.09 9.38
CA ALA A 116 2.40 -2.66 9.58
C ALA A 116 1.50 -2.44 10.81
N PRO A 117 1.75 -1.41 11.65
CA PRO A 117 1.09 -1.24 12.95
C PRO A 117 -0.45 -1.15 12.89
N TRP A 118 -1.00 -0.76 11.76
CA TRP A 118 -2.46 -0.69 11.54
C TRP A 118 -3.06 -1.99 10.99
N LEU A 119 -2.26 -2.99 10.71
CA LEU A 119 -2.74 -4.32 10.38
C LEU A 119 -3.11 -5.07 11.66
N VAL A 120 -4.33 -5.57 11.73
CA VAL A 120 -4.85 -6.22 12.93
C VAL A 120 -4.52 -7.71 12.87
N PRO A 121 -3.84 -8.29 13.88
CA PRO A 121 -3.55 -9.71 13.93
C PRO A 121 -4.80 -10.57 13.79
N GLY A 122 -4.71 -11.65 13.03
CA GLY A 122 -5.82 -12.57 12.80
C GLY A 122 -6.90 -12.10 11.82
N HIS A 123 -6.86 -10.85 11.39
CA HIS A 123 -7.77 -10.37 10.36
C HIS A 123 -7.36 -10.86 8.98
N ARG A 124 -8.36 -11.06 8.12
CA ARG A 124 -8.17 -11.36 6.71
C ARG A 124 -8.32 -10.10 5.87
N TYR A 125 -7.54 -10.04 4.81
CA TYR A 125 -7.46 -8.89 3.91
C TYR A 125 -7.84 -9.31 2.50
N ARG A 126 -8.45 -8.36 1.76
CA ARG A 126 -8.79 -8.50 0.34
C ARG A 126 -8.54 -7.18 -0.36
N LEU A 127 -8.21 -7.20 -1.65
CA LEU A 127 -8.07 -5.98 -2.44
C LEU A 127 -9.41 -5.25 -2.62
N ARG A 128 -9.35 -3.92 -2.55
CA ARG A 128 -10.42 -3.01 -2.99
C ARG A 128 -10.32 -2.72 -4.48
N ARG A 129 -9.09 -2.61 -4.99
CA ARG A 129 -8.74 -2.39 -6.39
C ARG A 129 -7.40 -3.05 -6.70
N TRP A 130 -7.12 -3.26 -7.96
CA TRP A 130 -5.81 -3.71 -8.41
C TRP A 130 -4.78 -2.59 -8.27
N PRO A 131 -3.54 -2.89 -7.85
CA PRO A 131 -2.45 -1.93 -7.84
C PRO A 131 -1.99 -1.63 -9.27
N SER A 132 -1.56 -0.40 -9.53
CA SER A 132 -0.86 -0.01 -10.76
C SER A 132 0.64 -0.11 -10.55
N LEU A 133 1.25 -1.21 -11.00
CA LEU A 133 2.66 -1.54 -10.73
C LEU A 133 3.52 -1.59 -12.00
N SER A 134 3.17 -0.80 -13.03
CA SER A 134 3.89 -0.81 -14.31
C SER A 134 5.34 -0.30 -14.24
N GLU A 135 5.68 0.46 -13.21
CA GLU A 135 6.98 1.10 -13.05
C GLU A 135 7.91 0.38 -12.06
N VAL A 136 7.50 -0.75 -11.48
CA VAL A 136 8.30 -1.51 -10.52
C VAL A 136 8.38 -2.98 -10.90
N PRO A 137 9.51 -3.64 -10.63
CA PRO A 137 9.63 -5.07 -10.87
C PRO A 137 8.72 -5.82 -9.90
N VAL A 138 7.84 -6.64 -10.45
CA VAL A 138 6.95 -7.53 -9.69
C VAL A 138 7.22 -8.96 -10.14
N ASN A 139 7.55 -9.84 -9.20
CA ASN A 139 7.79 -11.24 -9.51
C ASN A 139 6.49 -12.06 -9.61
N LEU A 140 6.59 -13.27 -10.17
CA LEU A 140 5.42 -14.13 -10.42
C LEU A 140 4.66 -14.50 -9.12
N ASP A 141 5.38 -14.68 -8.01
CA ASP A 141 4.76 -15.04 -6.74
C ASP A 141 3.96 -13.87 -6.16
N GLN A 142 4.49 -12.64 -6.29
CA GLN A 142 3.76 -11.43 -5.93
C GLN A 142 2.49 -11.27 -6.77
N VAL A 143 2.57 -11.47 -8.09
CA VAL A 143 1.40 -11.42 -8.99
C VAL A 143 0.36 -12.46 -8.58
N ARG A 144 0.80 -13.69 -8.24
CA ARG A 144 -0.08 -14.77 -7.78
C ARG A 144 -0.79 -14.39 -6.48
N MET A 145 -0.04 -13.88 -5.48
CA MET A 145 -0.60 -13.44 -4.21
C MET A 145 -1.57 -12.25 -4.36
N ILE A 146 -1.25 -11.29 -5.21
CA ILE A 146 -2.15 -10.17 -5.56
C ILE A 146 -3.45 -10.72 -6.16
N ALA A 147 -3.35 -11.67 -7.10
CA ALA A 147 -4.52 -12.30 -7.73
C ALA A 147 -5.40 -13.03 -6.70
N MET A 148 -4.81 -13.75 -5.74
CA MET A 148 -5.53 -14.40 -4.65
C MET A 148 -6.28 -13.38 -3.79
N LEU A 149 -5.63 -12.30 -3.37
CA LEU A 149 -6.25 -11.21 -2.60
C LEU A 149 -7.32 -10.44 -3.40
N GLY A 150 -7.25 -10.44 -4.72
CA GLY A 150 -8.30 -9.90 -5.59
C GLY A 150 -9.60 -10.69 -5.52
N ASN A 151 -9.51 -11.99 -5.27
CA ASN A 151 -10.65 -12.91 -5.31
C ASN A 151 -11.19 -13.30 -3.92
N ALA A 152 -10.34 -13.38 -2.90
CA ALA A 152 -10.72 -13.87 -1.57
C ALA A 152 -10.09 -13.05 -0.44
N PHE A 153 -10.63 -13.22 0.77
CA PHE A 153 -10.03 -12.74 2.00
C PHE A 153 -9.01 -13.77 2.50
N ALA A 154 -7.79 -13.33 2.80
CA ALA A 154 -6.73 -14.17 3.38
C ALA A 154 -5.93 -13.42 4.44
N THR A 155 -5.37 -14.13 5.41
CA THR A 155 -4.27 -13.66 6.23
C THR A 155 -2.95 -13.73 5.45
N ALA A 156 -1.89 -13.10 5.93
CA ALA A 156 -0.57 -13.22 5.30
C ALA A 156 -0.07 -14.68 5.31
N ASP A 157 -0.31 -15.42 6.40
CA ASP A 157 0.13 -16.82 6.51
C ASP A 157 -0.67 -17.75 5.57
N GLU A 158 -2.00 -17.56 5.46
CA GLU A 158 -2.82 -18.29 4.49
C GLU A 158 -2.38 -18.01 3.05
N LEU A 159 -2.01 -16.76 2.76
CA LEU A 159 -1.52 -16.33 1.46
C LEU A 159 -0.18 -16.99 1.12
N ALA A 160 0.76 -16.98 2.08
CA ALA A 160 2.06 -17.66 1.94
C ALA A 160 1.90 -19.16 1.66
N ALA A 161 1.07 -19.84 2.45
CA ALA A 161 0.81 -21.26 2.29
C ALA A 161 0.18 -21.59 0.92
N ALA A 162 -0.81 -20.79 0.49
CA ALA A 162 -1.48 -20.99 -0.79
C ALA A 162 -0.59 -20.68 -2.00
N ALA A 163 0.27 -19.68 -1.91
CA ALA A 163 1.21 -19.31 -2.95
C ALA A 163 2.48 -20.18 -2.94
N GLN A 164 2.71 -20.96 -1.88
CA GLN A 164 3.93 -21.72 -1.64
C GLN A 164 5.18 -20.84 -1.58
N THR A 165 5.06 -19.67 -0.91
CA THR A 165 6.12 -18.69 -0.75
C THR A 165 6.51 -18.56 0.72
N PRO A 166 7.71 -18.02 1.02
CA PRO A 166 8.09 -17.72 2.40
C PRO A 166 7.08 -16.79 3.08
N PRO A 167 6.74 -17.02 4.36
CA PRO A 167 5.82 -16.14 5.11
C PRO A 167 6.23 -14.67 5.12
N LEU A 168 7.54 -14.41 5.11
CA LEU A 168 8.11 -13.06 5.05
C LEU A 168 7.68 -12.32 3.77
N ASP A 169 7.72 -12.98 2.61
CA ASP A 169 7.37 -12.37 1.33
C ASP A 169 5.88 -12.00 1.29
N ALA A 170 5.02 -12.86 1.84
CA ALA A 170 3.60 -12.55 1.96
C ALA A 170 3.32 -11.39 2.92
N ARG A 171 4.05 -11.30 4.06
CA ARG A 171 3.93 -10.17 5.00
C ARG A 171 4.36 -8.86 4.34
N ARG A 172 5.52 -8.84 3.69
CA ARG A 172 6.01 -7.66 2.95
C ARG A 172 5.01 -7.22 1.87
N LEU A 173 4.44 -8.15 1.13
CA LEU A 173 3.41 -7.87 0.15
C LEU A 173 2.15 -7.27 0.80
N VAL A 174 1.66 -7.85 1.90
CA VAL A 174 0.49 -7.32 2.63
C VAL A 174 0.79 -5.93 3.19
N ASN A 175 2.01 -5.70 3.71
CA ASN A 175 2.46 -4.38 4.15
C ASN A 175 2.44 -3.37 2.99
N ALA A 176 2.97 -3.72 1.83
CA ALA A 176 2.98 -2.86 0.65
C ALA A 176 1.55 -2.47 0.23
N LEU A 177 0.65 -3.43 0.13
CA LEU A 177 -0.76 -3.19 -0.21
C LEU A 177 -1.50 -2.39 0.88
N ALA A 178 -1.08 -2.51 2.14
CA ALA A 178 -1.62 -1.73 3.26
C ALA A 178 -1.17 -0.27 3.20
N VAL A 179 0.12 0.00 2.89
CA VAL A 179 0.66 1.36 2.67
C VAL A 179 -0.02 2.02 1.47
N MET A 180 -0.32 1.28 0.42
CA MET A 180 -1.10 1.79 -0.72
C MET A 180 -2.57 2.10 -0.38
N GLY A 181 -3.07 1.70 0.80
CA GLY A 181 -4.45 1.92 1.23
C GLY A 181 -5.49 1.12 0.44
N ILE A 182 -5.08 0.08 -0.29
CA ILE A 182 -5.96 -0.68 -1.19
C ILE A 182 -6.49 -1.99 -0.59
N LEU A 183 -6.21 -2.24 0.68
CA LEU A 183 -6.77 -3.38 1.41
C LEU A 183 -8.08 -3.01 2.11
N ARG A 184 -9.01 -3.93 2.12
CA ARG A 184 -10.13 -3.97 3.07
C ARG A 184 -9.97 -5.17 3.99
N ARG A 185 -10.30 -4.99 5.25
CA ARG A 185 -10.20 -6.01 6.28
C ARG A 185 -11.56 -6.63 6.61
N SER A 186 -11.54 -7.86 7.08
CA SER A 186 -12.70 -8.53 7.68
C SER A 186 -12.24 -9.43 8.82
N ALA A 187 -12.89 -9.34 9.98
CA ALA A 187 -12.68 -10.27 11.09
C ALA A 187 -13.49 -11.56 10.93
N GLY A 188 -14.62 -11.51 10.20
CA GLY A 188 -15.57 -12.61 10.06
C GLY A 188 -15.55 -13.29 8.69
N ALA A 189 -14.57 -12.99 7.82
CA ALA A 189 -14.48 -13.68 6.54
C ALA A 189 -14.15 -15.17 6.76
N PRO A 190 -14.73 -16.09 5.96
CA PRO A 190 -14.37 -17.50 6.01
C PRO A 190 -12.87 -17.68 5.73
N ALA A 191 -12.31 -18.80 6.22
CA ALA A 191 -10.94 -19.15 5.93
C ALA A 191 -10.72 -19.21 4.40
N PHE A 192 -9.54 -18.80 3.97
CA PHE A 192 -9.15 -18.94 2.57
C PHE A 192 -9.00 -20.41 2.25
N GLU A 193 -9.91 -20.95 1.48
CA GLU A 193 -9.70 -22.25 0.85
C GLU A 193 -8.91 -22.03 -0.44
N ALA A 194 -7.65 -22.43 -0.44
CA ALA A 194 -6.91 -22.54 -1.68
C ALA A 194 -7.73 -23.44 -2.61
N ALA A 195 -8.21 -22.91 -3.73
CA ALA A 195 -8.86 -23.73 -4.73
C ALA A 195 -7.90 -24.89 -5.04
N GLY A 196 -8.27 -26.08 -4.59
CA GLY A 196 -7.50 -27.30 -4.88
C GLY A 196 -7.21 -27.36 -6.37
N PRO A 197 -6.19 -28.07 -6.83
CA PRO A 197 -5.83 -28.12 -8.25
C PRO A 197 -7.12 -28.31 -9.02
N HIS A 198 -7.48 -27.27 -9.81
CA HIS A 198 -8.70 -27.29 -10.60
C HIS A 198 -8.72 -28.65 -11.32
N ARG A 199 -9.56 -29.58 -10.87
CA ARG A 199 -9.96 -30.67 -11.74
C ARG A 199 -10.42 -29.96 -12.99
N ARG A 200 -9.61 -30.02 -14.03
CA ARG A 200 -10.07 -29.61 -15.38
C ARG A 200 -11.46 -30.20 -15.50
N PRO A 201 -12.50 -29.40 -15.73
CA PRO A 201 -13.79 -29.98 -16.04
C PRO A 201 -13.48 -30.91 -17.20
N THR A 202 -13.66 -32.20 -16.94
CA THR A 202 -13.61 -33.22 -17.99
C THR A 202 -14.58 -32.70 -19.02
N ALA A 203 -14.09 -32.49 -20.24
CA ALA A 203 -14.81 -31.87 -21.34
C ALA A 203 -15.97 -32.79 -21.80
N SER A 204 -16.98 -32.93 -20.94
CA SER A 204 -18.23 -33.64 -21.20
C SER A 204 -19.39 -32.67 -21.13
N GLY A 205 -19.42 -31.65 -21.99
CA GLY A 205 -20.52 -30.69 -22.03
C GLY A 205 -20.46 -29.63 -23.11
N THR A 206 -19.32 -29.41 -23.76
CA THR A 206 -19.19 -28.33 -24.76
C THR A 206 -19.63 -28.71 -26.16
N THR A 207 -19.85 -30.00 -26.44
CA THR A 207 -20.30 -30.47 -27.76
C THR A 207 -21.75 -30.04 -28.07
N GLY A 208 -22.59 -29.82 -27.05
CA GLY A 208 -24.00 -29.46 -27.27
C GLY A 208 -24.24 -28.00 -27.67
N LEU A 209 -23.39 -27.08 -27.24
CA LEU A 209 -23.59 -25.63 -27.49
C LEU A 209 -23.13 -25.24 -28.90
N PHE A 210 -21.99 -25.81 -29.36
CA PHE A 210 -21.50 -25.56 -30.72
C PHE A 210 -22.35 -26.25 -31.80
N ASN A 211 -22.95 -27.41 -31.51
CA ASN A 211 -23.89 -28.05 -32.44
C ASN A 211 -25.18 -27.23 -32.62
N ARG A 212 -25.72 -26.65 -31.53
CA ARG A 212 -26.91 -25.77 -31.63
C ARG A 212 -26.65 -24.47 -32.38
N LEU A 213 -25.44 -23.90 -32.30
CA LEU A 213 -25.04 -22.71 -33.07
C LEU A 213 -24.89 -23.04 -34.55
N ARG A 214 -24.35 -24.21 -34.89
CA ARG A 214 -24.17 -24.65 -36.28
C ARG A 214 -25.47 -24.93 -37.01
N GLU A 215 -26.47 -25.48 -36.32
CA GLU A 215 -27.81 -25.72 -36.87
C GLU A 215 -28.61 -24.44 -37.11
N ARG A 216 -28.29 -23.35 -36.39
CA ARG A 216 -29.01 -22.07 -36.55
C ARG A 216 -28.45 -21.16 -37.62
N TRP A 217 -27.23 -21.41 -38.12
CA TRP A 217 -26.55 -20.56 -39.11
C TRP A 217 -26.28 -21.29 -40.43
N GLY A 218 -26.87 -22.45 -40.61
CA GLY A 218 -26.72 -23.29 -41.81
C GLY A 218 -27.99 -23.40 -42.68
N ARG A 219 -28.79 -22.29 -42.76
CA ARG A 219 -29.84 -22.14 -43.79
C ARG A 219 -29.70 -20.81 -44.46
#